data_5858852897a0a1f2ab69702927cf62a0
#
_entry.id   5858852897a0a1f2ab69702927cf62a0
#
_cell.length_a   1.000
_cell.length_b   1.000
_cell.length_c   1.000
_cell.angle_alpha   90.00
_cell.angle_beta   90.00
_cell.angle_gamma   90.00
#
_symmetry.space_group_name_H-M   'P 1'
#
loop_
_entity.id
_entity.type
_entity.pdbx_description
1 polymer ?
#
loop_
_entity_poly.entity_id
_entity_poly.type
_entity_poly.pdbx_seq_one_letter_code
_entity_poly.pdbx_strand_id
1 'polypeptide(L)'
;MISKEKKQAIIAEYGRTEGDTGSPEVQVAILTARIQELTDHLKANPKDHHSRRGLLKMVGQRRGMLAYLKKIDIERYRALIAKLGLRK
;
A
#
# COMPACT_ATOMS: atom_id res chain seq x y z
N MET A 1 -6.65 11.88 -3.62
CA MET A 1 -5.82 10.71 -3.29
C MET A 1 -5.24 10.16 -4.58
N ILE A 2 -5.02 8.86 -4.74
CA ILE A 2 -4.43 8.38 -5.99
C ILE A 2 -5.45 8.47 -7.12
N SER A 3 -4.97 8.76 -8.33
CA SER A 3 -5.82 8.85 -9.50
C SER A 3 -6.34 7.46 -9.90
N LYS A 4 -7.44 7.44 -10.64
CA LYS A 4 -8.01 6.20 -11.16
C LYS A 4 -7.00 5.47 -12.05
N GLU A 5 -6.26 6.21 -12.85
CA GLU A 5 -5.25 5.66 -13.76
C GLU A 5 -4.11 5.00 -12.98
N LYS A 6 -3.63 5.67 -11.94
CA LYS A 6 -2.57 5.13 -11.08
C LYS A 6 -3.05 3.86 -10.36
N LYS A 7 -4.28 3.87 -9.86
CA LYS A 7 -4.87 2.70 -9.22
C LYS A 7 -4.96 1.52 -10.18
N GLN A 8 -5.41 1.77 -11.42
CA GLN A 8 -5.49 0.72 -12.43
C GLN A 8 -4.12 0.16 -12.81
N ALA A 9 -3.10 1.03 -12.88
CA ALA A 9 -1.73 0.59 -13.13
C ALA A 9 -1.23 -0.32 -12.02
N ILE A 10 -1.53 0.00 -10.77
CA ILE A 10 -1.16 -0.82 -9.61
C ILE A 10 -1.86 -2.18 -9.69
N ILE A 11 -3.14 -2.20 -9.99
CA ILE A 11 -3.91 -3.44 -10.12
C ILE A 11 -3.30 -4.32 -11.22
N ALA A 12 -2.93 -3.73 -12.35
CA ALA A 12 -2.32 -4.47 -13.46
C ALA A 12 -0.95 -5.04 -13.06
N GLU A 13 -0.15 -4.27 -12.32
CA GLU A 13 1.21 -4.69 -11.95
C GLU A 13 1.24 -5.72 -10.83
N TYR A 14 0.38 -5.57 -9.83
CA TYR A 14 0.41 -6.40 -8.62
C TYR A 14 -0.70 -7.43 -8.55
N GLY A 15 -1.71 -7.34 -9.40
CA GLY A 15 -2.81 -8.29 -9.42
C GLY A 15 -2.34 -9.68 -9.82
N ARG A 16 -2.96 -10.70 -9.24
CA ARG A 16 -2.67 -12.10 -9.56
C ARG A 16 -3.38 -12.53 -10.85
N THR A 17 -4.50 -11.88 -11.14
CA THR A 17 -5.26 -12.10 -12.36
C THR A 17 -5.71 -10.74 -12.88
N GLU A 18 -6.13 -10.70 -14.14
CA GLU A 18 -6.66 -9.47 -14.73
C GLU A 18 -7.87 -8.98 -13.92
N GLY A 19 -7.87 -7.69 -13.58
CA GLY A 19 -8.96 -7.10 -12.81
C GLY A 19 -8.95 -7.41 -11.32
N ASP A 20 -7.90 -8.06 -10.81
CA ASP A 20 -7.79 -8.39 -9.39
C ASP A 20 -7.68 -7.12 -8.55
N THR A 21 -8.66 -6.86 -7.70
CA THR A 21 -8.67 -5.71 -6.80
C THR A 21 -8.63 -6.11 -5.33
N GLY A 22 -8.75 -7.41 -5.03
CA GLY A 22 -8.93 -7.92 -3.68
C GLY A 22 -7.75 -8.65 -3.07
N SER A 23 -6.72 -8.98 -3.85
CA SER A 23 -5.58 -9.71 -3.28
C SER A 23 -4.80 -8.84 -2.29
N PRO A 24 -4.13 -9.46 -1.30
CA PRO A 24 -3.27 -8.71 -0.38
C PRO A 24 -2.20 -7.90 -1.10
N GLU A 25 -1.64 -8.43 -2.19
CA GLU A 25 -0.62 -7.71 -2.97
C GLU A 25 -1.14 -6.39 -3.52
N VAL A 26 -2.31 -6.42 -4.14
CA VAL A 26 -2.94 -5.22 -4.70
C VAL A 26 -3.28 -4.23 -3.58
N GLN A 27 -3.87 -4.71 -2.48
CA GLN A 27 -4.26 -3.85 -1.36
C GLN A 27 -3.04 -3.17 -0.73
N VAL A 28 -1.96 -3.90 -0.52
CA VAL A 28 -0.73 -3.33 0.04
C VAL A 28 -0.12 -2.32 -0.92
N ALA A 29 -0.11 -2.61 -2.21
CA ALA A 29 0.43 -1.68 -3.22
C ALA A 29 -0.37 -0.38 -3.27
N ILE A 30 -1.70 -0.45 -3.21
CA ILE A 30 -2.56 0.74 -3.18
C ILE A 30 -2.31 1.54 -1.90
N LEU A 31 -2.25 0.88 -0.75
CA LEU A 31 -1.96 1.54 0.53
C LEU A 31 -0.59 2.23 0.49
N THR A 32 0.41 1.58 -0.10
CA THR A 32 1.75 2.16 -0.23
C THR A 32 1.72 3.45 -1.05
N ALA A 33 0.98 3.46 -2.16
CA ALA A 33 0.84 4.66 -3.00
C ALA A 33 0.14 5.77 -2.24
N ARG A 34 -0.92 5.47 -1.50
CA ARG A 34 -1.64 6.46 -0.69
C ARG A 34 -0.78 7.00 0.44
N ILE A 35 -0.02 6.13 1.10
CA ILE A 35 0.89 6.53 2.17
C ILE A 35 1.93 7.51 1.63
N GLN A 36 2.49 7.23 0.45
CA GLN A 36 3.47 8.11 -0.18
C GLN A 36 2.89 9.49 -0.49
N GLU A 37 1.70 9.53 -1.07
CA GLU A 37 1.04 10.80 -1.38
C GLU A 37 0.76 11.61 -0.12
N LEU A 38 0.28 10.95 0.93
CA LEU A 38 -0.05 11.62 2.18
C LEU A 38 1.22 12.07 2.93
N THR A 39 2.29 11.29 2.84
CA THR A 39 3.59 11.66 3.40
C THR A 39 4.10 12.94 2.74
N ASP A 40 4.01 13.03 1.42
CA ASP A 40 4.42 14.22 0.67
C ASP A 40 3.54 15.42 1.04
N HIS A 41 2.24 15.20 1.17
CA HIS A 41 1.29 16.24 1.61
C HIS A 41 1.70 16.79 2.98
N LEU A 42 2.06 15.92 3.93
CA LEU A 42 2.42 16.33 5.28
C LEU A 42 3.75 17.06 5.35
N LYS A 43 4.68 16.82 4.41
CA LYS A 43 5.91 17.58 4.32
C LYS A 43 5.62 19.04 4.02
N ALA A 44 4.63 19.31 3.18
CA ALA A 44 4.19 20.67 2.84
C ALA A 44 3.21 21.25 3.88
N ASN A 45 2.56 20.41 4.65
CA ASN A 45 1.50 20.80 5.60
C ASN A 45 1.73 20.12 6.96
N PRO A 46 2.82 20.44 7.68
CA PRO A 46 3.18 19.70 8.90
C PRO A 46 2.20 19.84 10.05
N LYS A 47 1.30 20.82 10.00
CA LYS A 47 0.29 21.04 11.05
C LYS A 47 -1.05 20.39 10.74
N ASP A 48 -1.14 19.65 9.64
CA ASP A 48 -2.36 18.93 9.27
C ASP A 48 -2.47 17.64 10.09
N HIS A 49 -2.99 17.77 11.32
CA HIS A 49 -3.09 16.64 12.24
C HIS A 49 -4.11 15.60 11.80
N HIS A 50 -5.13 16.02 11.06
CA HIS A 50 -6.14 15.11 10.54
C HIS A 50 -5.54 14.14 9.52
N SER A 51 -4.77 14.66 8.58
CA SER A 51 -4.08 13.83 7.59
C SER A 51 -3.01 12.94 8.22
N ARG A 52 -2.33 13.42 9.27
CA ARG A 52 -1.36 12.61 10.00
C ARG A 52 -2.01 11.39 10.64
N ARG A 53 -3.19 11.58 11.23
CA ARG A 53 -3.96 10.49 11.82
C ARG A 53 -4.35 9.47 10.75
N GLY A 54 -4.79 9.94 9.58
CA GLY A 54 -5.11 9.08 8.44
C GLY A 54 -3.90 8.29 7.96
N LEU A 55 -2.74 8.92 7.92
CA LEU A 55 -1.49 8.26 7.53
C LEU A 55 -1.15 7.12 8.48
N LEU A 56 -1.21 7.36 9.79
CA LEU A 56 -0.91 6.33 10.80
C LEU A 56 -1.87 5.15 10.68
N LYS A 57 -3.14 5.43 10.40
CA LYS A 57 -4.15 4.40 10.19
C LYS A 57 -3.82 3.52 8.97
N MET A 58 -3.43 4.14 7.87
CA MET A 58 -3.06 3.40 6.65
C MET A 58 -1.79 2.58 6.85
N VAL A 59 -0.80 3.10 7.58
CA VAL A 59 0.42 2.36 7.91
C VAL A 59 0.07 1.11 8.73
N GLY A 60 -0.83 1.24 9.69
CA GLY A 60 -1.32 0.11 10.49
C GLY A 60 -2.03 -0.93 9.65
N GLN A 61 -2.89 -0.51 8.73
CA GLN A 61 -3.59 -1.40 7.81
C GLN A 61 -2.61 -2.16 6.92
N ARG A 62 -1.61 -1.47 6.37
CA ARG A 62 -0.60 -2.10 5.53
C ARG A 62 0.19 -3.15 6.30
N ARG A 63 0.57 -2.82 7.53
CA ARG A 63 1.30 -3.76 8.40
C ARG A 63 0.48 -5.02 8.65
N GLY A 64 -0.81 -4.86 8.93
CA GLY A 64 -1.72 -5.99 9.15
C GLY A 64 -1.86 -6.87 7.91
N MET A 65 -2.00 -6.25 6.72
CA MET A 65 -2.09 -6.99 5.46
C MET A 65 -0.81 -7.76 5.16
N LEU A 66 0.35 -7.13 5.41
CA LEU A 66 1.64 -7.80 5.20
C LEU A 66 1.83 -8.97 6.16
N ALA A 67 1.43 -8.81 7.41
CA ALA A 67 1.50 -9.90 8.39
C ALA A 67 0.62 -11.08 7.97
N TYR A 68 -0.57 -10.79 7.47
CA TYR A 68 -1.48 -11.81 6.96
C TYR A 68 -0.86 -12.55 5.77
N LEU A 69 -0.33 -11.81 4.80
CA LEU A 69 0.31 -12.41 3.62
C LEU A 69 1.49 -13.29 4.00
N LYS A 70 2.32 -12.84 4.93
CA LYS A 70 3.45 -13.60 5.44
C LYS A 70 3.00 -14.93 6.05
N LYS A 71 1.87 -14.91 6.73
CA LYS A 71 1.30 -16.09 7.37
C LYS A 71 0.80 -17.12 6.35
N ILE A 72 0.15 -16.66 5.28
CA ILE A 72 -0.46 -17.56 4.30
C ILE A 72 0.52 -18.00 3.21
N ASP A 73 1.49 -17.16 2.84
CA ASP A 73 2.45 -17.49 1.79
C ASP A 73 3.70 -16.61 1.92
N ILE A 74 4.73 -17.15 2.54
CA ILE A 74 5.97 -16.41 2.81
C ILE A 74 6.68 -15.97 1.51
N GLU A 75 6.59 -16.76 0.45
CA GLU A 75 7.25 -16.40 -0.81
C GLU A 75 6.57 -15.22 -1.49
N ARG A 76 5.23 -15.18 -1.46
CA ARG A 76 4.47 -14.02 -1.96
C ARG A 76 4.82 -12.77 -1.16
N TYR A 77 4.95 -12.90 0.16
CA TYR A 77 5.32 -11.79 1.04
C TYR A 77 6.70 -11.26 0.67
N ARG A 78 7.70 -12.14 0.51
CA ARG A 78 9.06 -11.73 0.17
C ARG A 78 9.12 -11.04 -1.19
N ALA A 79 8.42 -11.59 -2.18
CA ALA A 79 8.36 -11.00 -3.51
C ALA A 79 7.75 -9.60 -3.48
N LEU A 80 6.68 -9.43 -2.69
CA LEU A 80 5.98 -8.15 -2.60
C LEU A 80 6.85 -7.08 -1.93
N ILE A 81 7.46 -7.37 -0.78
CA ILE A 81 8.29 -6.37 -0.09
C ILE A 81 9.51 -5.99 -0.93
N ALA A 82 10.08 -6.94 -1.67
CA ALA A 82 11.19 -6.64 -2.58
C ALA A 82 10.74 -5.72 -3.71
N LYS A 83 9.58 -6.00 -4.29
CA LYS A 83 9.02 -5.21 -5.40
C LYS A 83 8.66 -3.79 -4.97
N LEU A 84 8.15 -3.63 -3.74
CA LEU A 84 7.78 -2.33 -3.20
C LEU A 84 8.94 -1.60 -2.52
N GLY A 85 10.07 -2.25 -2.33
CA GLY A 85 11.21 -1.65 -1.65
C GLY A 85 10.99 -1.49 -0.15
N LEU A 86 10.14 -2.32 0.44
CA LEU A 86 9.86 -2.27 1.88
C LEU A 86 10.80 -3.20 2.64
N ARG A 87 11.05 -2.89 3.92
CA ARG A 87 11.88 -3.75 4.77
C ARG A 87 11.08 -4.87 5.42
N LYS A 88 9.81 -4.63 5.64
CA LYS A 88 8.90 -5.58 6.27
C LYS A 88 7.53 -5.46 5.67
#